data_2449a5700e1e337bf0924cea253dbdf4
#
_entry.id   2449a5700e1e337bf0924cea253dbdf4
#
_cell.length_a   1.000
_cell.length_b   1.000
_cell.length_c   1.000
_cell.angle_alpha   90.00
_cell.angle_beta   90.00
_cell.angle_gamma   90.00
#
_symmetry.space_group_name_H-M   'P 1'
#
loop_
_entity.id
_entity.type
_entity.pdbx_description
1 polymer ?
#
loop_
_entity_poly.entity_id
_entity_poly.type
_entity_poly.pdbx_seq_one_letter_code
_entity_poly.pdbx_strand_id
1 'polypeptide(L)'
;MNKQDLLPWTQQAFEAFFSAHDRQAHAYLLAGHSGLGKTVFAEVLAKTMLCQEQGNDACGRCHSCQLFESGTHPDLHVLQSEKRTLEIANLLATYAPRYLEDESKRKKRKNPSAAITIDQVRDVIPDINTRPHISACRIIILNTAEDLNINAANSLLKSLEEPPSECFFLLISHQAGRLLPTLRSRCNRIDFRTPDKALALKWLNSRLPGRSDTVDLLDHAAGLPLRAVALAEGNQIPDESRIVHTMLQLANRKIDPVTAAAEMIKDTELVDILAPIQVFIGNIIRLKFVTHTNSVRKNDDDRVLIDIGNRLNFKELFTYLDNVSVSKQLAGGPLDDLLALENDLISWQKLFHK
;
A
#
# COMPACT_ATOMS: atom_id res chain seq x y z
N MET A 1 5.73 -12.85 16.16
CA MET A 1 4.98 -13.19 14.92
C MET A 1 5.41 -14.57 14.43
N ASN A 2 4.48 -15.47 14.12
CA ASN A 2 4.72 -16.84 13.67
C ASN A 2 3.79 -17.16 12.50
N LYS A 3 3.86 -18.38 11.93
CA LYS A 3 2.96 -18.81 10.84
C LYS A 3 1.46 -18.60 11.15
N GLN A 4 1.08 -18.65 12.42
CA GLN A 4 -0.31 -18.41 12.88
C GLN A 4 -0.77 -16.95 12.68
N ASP A 5 0.17 -16.00 12.55
CA ASP A 5 -0.12 -14.59 12.30
C ASP A 5 -0.36 -14.29 10.82
N LEU A 6 -0.08 -15.27 9.93
CA LEU A 6 -0.37 -15.13 8.51
C LEU A 6 -1.88 -15.02 8.26
N LEU A 7 -2.21 -14.13 7.35
CA LEU A 7 -3.59 -14.01 6.91
C LEU A 7 -4.00 -15.25 6.08
N PRO A 8 -5.22 -15.75 6.23
CA PRO A 8 -5.63 -17.02 5.62
C PRO A 8 -5.38 -17.10 4.10
N TRP A 9 -5.52 -15.98 3.39
CA TRP A 9 -5.31 -15.91 1.95
C TRP A 9 -3.83 -15.82 1.52
N THR A 10 -2.91 -15.65 2.47
CA THR A 10 -1.46 -15.60 2.20
C THR A 10 -0.74 -16.91 2.53
N GLN A 11 -1.39 -17.85 3.20
CA GLN A 11 -0.80 -19.11 3.65
C GLN A 11 -0.28 -19.95 2.49
N GLN A 12 -1.03 -20.06 1.40
CA GLN A 12 -0.61 -20.82 0.22
C GLN A 12 0.67 -20.25 -0.41
N ALA A 13 0.79 -18.92 -0.50
CA ALA A 13 2.00 -18.27 -1.00
C ALA A 13 3.21 -18.55 -0.09
N PHE A 14 2.99 -18.57 1.22
CA PHE A 14 4.04 -18.87 2.20
C PHE A 14 4.51 -20.33 2.09
N GLU A 15 3.60 -21.28 1.97
CA GLU A 15 3.94 -22.70 1.79
C GLU A 15 4.65 -22.96 0.48
N ALA A 16 4.21 -22.31 -0.60
CA ALA A 16 4.87 -22.38 -1.91
C ALA A 16 6.29 -21.84 -1.87
N PHE A 17 6.55 -20.77 -1.10
CA PHE A 17 7.90 -20.22 -0.93
C PHE A 17 8.88 -21.26 -0.33
N PHE A 18 8.48 -21.96 0.72
CA PHE A 18 9.36 -22.97 1.36
C PHE A 18 9.38 -24.31 0.62
N SER A 19 8.38 -24.62 -0.20
CA SER A 19 8.37 -25.85 -1.01
C SER A 19 9.30 -25.79 -2.23
N ALA A 20 9.72 -24.61 -2.65
CA ALA A 20 10.57 -24.36 -3.82
C ALA A 20 12.07 -24.42 -3.49
N HIS A 21 12.51 -25.34 -2.62
CA HIS A 21 13.86 -25.42 -2.03
C HIS A 21 15.04 -25.34 -3.02
N ASP A 22 14.91 -25.83 -4.26
CA ASP A 22 16.02 -25.90 -5.22
C ASP A 22 16.20 -24.65 -6.10
N ARG A 23 15.35 -23.64 -5.99
CA ARG A 23 15.36 -22.45 -6.86
C ARG A 23 14.96 -21.16 -6.11
N GLN A 24 15.45 -20.94 -4.92
CA GLN A 24 15.18 -19.68 -4.24
C GLN A 24 15.86 -18.53 -4.99
N ALA A 25 15.03 -17.62 -5.53
CA ALA A 25 15.54 -16.35 -6.03
C ALA A 25 16.05 -15.51 -4.86
N HIS A 26 17.03 -14.65 -5.12
CA HIS A 26 17.54 -13.73 -4.10
C HIS A 26 16.65 -12.50 -3.87
N ALA A 27 15.76 -12.20 -4.79
CA ALA A 27 14.87 -11.04 -4.71
C ALA A 27 13.42 -11.43 -5.03
N TYR A 28 12.51 -10.99 -4.16
CA TYR A 28 11.07 -11.22 -4.29
C TYR A 28 10.31 -9.92 -4.29
N LEU A 29 9.40 -9.77 -5.26
CA LEU A 29 8.48 -8.65 -5.36
C LEU A 29 7.10 -9.08 -4.85
N LEU A 30 6.71 -8.63 -3.67
CA LEU A 30 5.40 -8.86 -3.07
C LEU A 30 4.42 -7.81 -3.63
N ALA A 31 3.69 -8.18 -4.69
CA ALA A 31 2.86 -7.26 -5.47
C ALA A 31 1.37 -7.43 -5.17
N GLY A 32 0.63 -6.32 -5.06
CA GLY A 32 -0.83 -6.32 -4.85
C GLY A 32 -1.31 -5.06 -4.15
N HIS A 33 -2.61 -4.82 -4.10
CA HIS A 33 -3.18 -3.64 -3.46
C HIS A 33 -2.77 -3.50 -1.98
N SER A 34 -2.80 -2.27 -1.45
CA SER A 34 -2.67 -2.03 -0.01
C SER A 34 -3.81 -2.75 0.73
N GLY A 35 -3.59 -3.16 1.98
CA GLY A 35 -4.61 -3.86 2.77
C GLY A 35 -4.72 -5.38 2.52
N LEU A 36 -3.82 -5.99 1.74
CA LEU A 36 -3.77 -7.45 1.50
C LEU A 36 -2.80 -8.21 2.43
N GLY A 37 -2.10 -7.50 3.33
CA GLY A 37 -1.23 -8.15 4.32
C GLY A 37 0.19 -8.48 3.84
N LYS A 38 0.69 -7.83 2.77
CA LYS A 38 2.06 -8.04 2.27
C LYS A 38 3.13 -7.76 3.31
N THR A 39 2.93 -6.73 4.14
CA THR A 39 3.85 -6.38 5.23
C THR A 39 3.90 -7.49 6.28
N VAL A 40 2.74 -7.96 6.74
CA VAL A 40 2.64 -9.09 7.69
C VAL A 40 3.30 -10.35 7.11
N PHE A 41 3.06 -10.62 5.82
CA PHE A 41 3.70 -11.73 5.12
C PHE A 41 5.22 -11.59 5.10
N ALA A 42 5.75 -10.40 4.77
CA ALA A 42 7.19 -10.14 4.75
C ALA A 42 7.81 -10.29 6.15
N GLU A 43 7.13 -9.83 7.20
CA GLU A 43 7.58 -9.97 8.59
C GLU A 43 7.64 -11.43 9.02
N VAL A 44 6.59 -12.22 8.78
CA VAL A 44 6.55 -13.64 9.13
C VAL A 44 7.60 -14.42 8.32
N LEU A 45 7.71 -14.13 7.02
CA LEU A 45 8.70 -14.76 6.15
C LEU A 45 10.14 -14.46 6.63
N ALA A 46 10.44 -13.19 6.89
CA ALA A 46 11.74 -12.77 7.38
C ALA A 46 12.09 -13.42 8.71
N LYS A 47 11.15 -13.44 9.67
CA LYS A 47 11.37 -14.09 10.97
C LYS A 47 11.65 -15.59 10.82
N THR A 48 10.92 -16.28 9.94
CA THR A 48 11.09 -17.70 9.69
C THR A 48 12.46 -18.00 9.05
N MET A 49 12.88 -17.20 8.07
CA MET A 49 14.17 -17.36 7.41
C MET A 49 15.37 -17.03 8.33
N LEU A 50 15.20 -16.09 9.25
CA LEU A 50 16.22 -15.69 10.21
C LEU A 50 16.28 -16.61 11.44
N CYS A 51 15.29 -17.48 11.65
CA CYS A 51 15.23 -18.39 12.79
C CYS A 51 16.40 -19.36 12.78
N GLN A 52 17.08 -19.54 13.94
CA GLN A 52 18.20 -20.47 14.10
C GLN A 52 17.75 -21.93 14.12
N GLU A 53 16.52 -22.21 14.52
CA GLU A 53 15.94 -23.55 14.43
C GLU A 53 15.40 -23.75 13.02
N GLN A 54 15.98 -24.70 12.27
CA GLN A 54 15.56 -24.97 10.90
C GLN A 54 14.14 -25.54 10.88
N GLY A 55 13.23 -24.88 10.13
CA GLY A 55 11.84 -25.30 9.99
C GLY A 55 11.06 -24.33 9.11
N ASN A 56 9.80 -24.71 8.79
CA ASN A 56 8.89 -23.89 8.02
C ASN A 56 8.10 -22.91 8.90
N ASP A 57 8.53 -22.70 10.15
CA ASP A 57 7.95 -21.72 11.07
C ASP A 57 9.04 -21.23 12.05
N ALA A 58 8.93 -19.96 12.47
CA ALA A 58 9.83 -19.40 13.45
C ALA A 58 9.55 -19.97 14.85
N CYS A 59 10.58 -20.46 15.55
CA CYS A 59 10.42 -21.09 16.86
C CYS A 59 9.99 -20.10 17.97
N GLY A 60 10.16 -18.78 17.79
CA GLY A 60 9.79 -17.72 18.73
C GLY A 60 10.65 -17.63 20.01
N ARG A 61 11.59 -18.55 20.24
CA ARG A 61 12.37 -18.66 21.48
C ARG A 61 13.89 -18.58 21.32
N CYS A 62 14.43 -18.83 20.14
CA CYS A 62 15.88 -18.72 19.90
C CYS A 62 16.33 -17.24 19.97
N HIS A 63 17.63 -17.03 20.09
CA HIS A 63 18.20 -15.70 20.20
C HIS A 63 17.86 -14.80 19.00
N SER A 64 17.90 -15.34 17.77
CA SER A 64 17.49 -14.62 16.56
C SER A 64 16.01 -14.17 16.64
N CYS A 65 15.07 -15.05 17.04
CA CYS A 65 13.66 -14.70 17.16
C CYS A 65 13.41 -13.60 18.22
N GLN A 66 14.16 -13.62 19.34
CA GLN A 66 14.07 -12.59 20.38
C GLN A 66 14.57 -11.24 19.88
N LEU A 67 15.71 -11.20 19.17
CA LEU A 67 16.22 -9.99 18.54
C LEU A 67 15.30 -9.46 17.46
N PHE A 68 14.65 -10.36 16.71
CA PHE A 68 13.67 -9.98 15.70
C PHE A 68 12.48 -9.24 16.35
N GLU A 69 11.91 -9.75 17.41
CA GLU A 69 10.78 -9.15 18.11
C GLU A 69 11.12 -7.85 18.82
N SER A 70 12.36 -7.71 19.30
CA SER A 70 12.85 -6.46 19.92
C SER A 70 13.22 -5.36 18.93
N GLY A 71 13.16 -5.62 17.60
CA GLY A 71 13.53 -4.63 16.58
C GLY A 71 15.05 -4.41 16.44
N THR A 72 15.88 -5.34 16.93
CA THR A 72 17.34 -5.17 17.00
C THR A 72 18.15 -6.24 16.27
N HIS A 73 17.50 -7.08 15.44
CA HIS A 73 18.17 -8.15 14.72
C HIS A 73 19.20 -7.58 13.72
N PRO A 74 20.51 -7.99 13.82
CA PRO A 74 21.55 -7.41 12.98
C PRO A 74 21.46 -7.80 11.50
N ASP A 75 20.85 -8.96 11.18
CA ASP A 75 20.72 -9.47 9.81
C ASP A 75 19.39 -9.11 9.17
N LEU A 76 18.58 -8.25 9.81
CA LEU A 76 17.38 -7.67 9.22
C LEU A 76 17.57 -6.17 8.99
N HIS A 77 17.42 -5.75 7.74
CA HIS A 77 17.51 -4.36 7.32
C HIS A 77 16.20 -3.93 6.68
N VAL A 78 15.66 -2.80 7.11
CA VAL A 78 14.41 -2.27 6.56
C VAL A 78 14.65 -0.88 6.01
N LEU A 79 14.39 -0.71 4.73
CA LEU A 79 14.39 0.58 4.05
C LEU A 79 12.94 1.03 3.85
N GLN A 80 12.63 2.18 4.39
CA GLN A 80 11.27 2.74 4.37
C GLN A 80 11.37 4.27 4.41
N SER A 81 10.40 4.98 3.81
CA SER A 81 10.37 6.43 3.84
C SER A 81 10.14 6.95 5.27
N GLU A 82 10.63 8.17 5.56
CA GLU A 82 10.45 8.82 6.86
C GLU A 82 8.96 8.98 7.18
N LYS A 83 8.16 9.45 6.21
CA LYS A 83 6.71 9.60 6.33
C LYS A 83 6.07 8.29 6.81
N ARG A 84 6.34 7.18 6.13
CA ARG A 84 5.79 5.87 6.48
C ARG A 84 6.25 5.37 7.85
N THR A 85 7.48 5.66 8.25
CA THR A 85 8.00 5.27 9.56
C THR A 85 7.26 5.97 10.71
N LEU A 86 6.81 7.20 10.49
CA LEU A 86 6.07 7.98 11.47
C LEU A 86 4.57 7.63 11.50
N GLU A 87 4.00 7.25 10.36
CA GLU A 87 2.56 6.97 10.23
C GLU A 87 2.17 5.56 10.64
N ILE A 88 3.07 4.58 10.50
CA ILE A 88 2.74 3.16 10.68
C ILE A 88 3.52 2.58 11.85
N ALA A 89 2.81 2.31 12.95
CA ALA A 89 3.37 1.60 14.10
C ALA A 89 3.33 0.07 13.86
N ASN A 90 4.34 -0.47 13.17
CA ASN A 90 4.52 -1.91 13.00
C ASN A 90 5.97 -2.32 13.32
N LEU A 91 6.25 -3.61 13.31
CA LEU A 91 7.59 -4.12 13.61
C LEU A 91 8.64 -3.58 12.63
N LEU A 92 8.35 -3.48 11.34
CA LEU A 92 9.30 -2.94 10.37
C LEU A 92 9.67 -1.47 10.65
N ALA A 93 8.73 -0.70 11.19
CA ALA A 93 9.00 0.69 11.58
C ALA A 93 10.01 0.81 12.73
N THR A 94 10.23 -0.23 13.53
CA THR A 94 11.28 -0.23 14.58
C THR A 94 12.70 -0.38 14.02
N TYR A 95 12.83 -0.98 12.84
CA TYR A 95 14.11 -1.16 12.13
C TYR A 95 14.47 0.01 11.23
N ALA A 96 13.48 0.68 10.65
CA ALA A 96 13.67 1.74 9.66
C ALA A 96 14.53 2.93 10.14
N PRO A 97 14.47 3.38 11.43
CA PRO A 97 15.27 4.50 11.90
C PRO A 97 16.79 4.33 11.74
N ARG A 98 17.29 3.10 11.63
CA ARG A 98 18.72 2.81 11.40
C ARG A 98 19.26 3.50 10.14
N TYR A 99 18.41 3.69 9.12
CA TYR A 99 18.78 4.22 7.82
C TYR A 99 18.15 5.58 7.51
N LEU A 100 17.42 6.18 8.45
CA LEU A 100 16.91 7.53 8.28
C LEU A 100 18.02 8.54 8.53
N GLU A 101 17.95 9.68 7.83
CA GLU A 101 18.86 10.80 8.11
C GLU A 101 18.83 11.24 9.57
N ASP A 102 19.92 11.87 10.02
CA ASP A 102 20.04 12.43 11.36
C ASP A 102 18.86 13.32 11.72
N GLU A 103 18.40 13.20 12.96
CA GLU A 103 17.25 13.95 13.48
C GLU A 103 17.41 15.47 13.30
N SER A 104 18.64 15.98 13.37
CA SER A 104 18.95 17.39 13.15
C SER A 104 18.67 17.87 11.71
N LYS A 105 18.85 17.00 10.72
CA LYS A 105 18.51 17.29 9.31
C LYS A 105 17.01 17.15 9.08
N ARG A 106 16.37 16.12 9.68
CA ARG A 106 14.93 15.89 9.58
C ARG A 106 14.11 17.03 10.16
N LYS A 107 14.49 17.55 11.33
CA LYS A 107 13.81 18.71 11.98
C LYS A 107 13.88 20.01 11.17
N LYS A 108 14.79 20.13 10.21
CA LYS A 108 14.86 21.29 9.31
C LYS A 108 13.84 21.27 8.18
N ARG A 109 13.23 20.12 7.92
CA ARG A 109 12.20 19.98 6.90
C ARG A 109 10.81 20.29 7.48
N LYS A 110 9.98 20.91 6.68
CA LYS A 110 8.59 21.20 7.05
C LYS A 110 7.76 19.91 7.12
N ASN A 111 8.02 18.96 6.20
CA ASN A 111 7.31 17.69 6.10
C ASN A 111 8.30 16.51 6.04
N PRO A 112 7.95 15.32 6.59
CA PRO A 112 8.77 14.13 6.48
C PRO A 112 8.90 13.66 5.02
N SER A 113 10.06 13.08 4.67
CA SER A 113 10.31 12.60 3.31
C SER A 113 9.41 11.40 2.99
N ALA A 114 8.69 11.47 1.86
CA ALA A 114 7.91 10.35 1.33
C ALA A 114 8.76 9.39 0.48
N ALA A 115 10.03 9.71 0.22
CA ALA A 115 10.92 8.91 -0.61
C ALA A 115 11.95 8.14 0.21
N ILE A 116 12.27 6.92 -0.24
CA ILE A 116 13.48 6.19 0.16
C ILE A 116 14.64 6.77 -0.66
N THR A 117 15.62 7.34 0.03
CA THR A 117 16.71 8.08 -0.60
C THR A 117 17.88 7.19 -1.01
N ILE A 118 18.75 7.69 -1.89
CA ILE A 118 19.98 6.99 -2.27
C ILE A 118 20.92 6.79 -1.08
N ASP A 119 20.93 7.71 -0.12
CA ASP A 119 21.80 7.63 1.05
C ASP A 119 21.38 6.45 1.94
N GLN A 120 20.07 6.21 2.16
CA GLN A 120 19.56 5.04 2.86
C GLN A 120 20.01 3.73 2.19
N VAL A 121 19.99 3.69 0.84
CA VAL A 121 20.45 2.50 0.11
C VAL A 121 21.97 2.34 0.22
N ARG A 122 22.74 3.45 0.16
CA ARG A 122 24.19 3.40 0.32
C ARG A 122 24.62 2.95 1.72
N ASP A 123 23.88 3.33 2.74
CA ASP A 123 24.17 2.98 4.12
C ASP A 123 23.95 1.48 4.39
N VAL A 124 23.05 0.82 3.66
CA VAL A 124 22.81 -0.61 3.79
C VAL A 124 23.75 -1.47 2.92
N ILE A 125 24.34 -0.93 1.85
CA ILE A 125 25.24 -1.69 0.94
C ILE A 125 26.43 -2.36 1.65
N PRO A 126 27.14 -1.71 2.58
CA PRO A 126 28.22 -2.37 3.32
C PRO A 126 27.75 -3.62 4.07
N ASP A 127 26.58 -3.53 4.71
CA ASP A 127 25.98 -4.66 5.43
C ASP A 127 25.60 -5.79 4.46
N ILE A 128 25.04 -5.46 3.28
CA ILE A 128 24.68 -6.44 2.25
C ILE A 128 25.90 -7.29 1.84
N ASN A 129 27.06 -6.67 1.71
CA ASN A 129 28.28 -7.31 1.20
C ASN A 129 29.07 -8.10 2.27
N THR A 130 28.62 -8.13 3.51
CA THR A 130 29.23 -8.92 4.58
C THR A 130 28.45 -10.22 4.82
N ARG A 131 29.06 -11.19 5.51
CA ARG A 131 28.34 -12.41 5.93
C ARG A 131 27.30 -12.07 7.01
N PRO A 132 26.19 -12.83 7.09
CA PRO A 132 25.24 -12.69 8.21
C PRO A 132 25.95 -12.85 9.57
N HIS A 133 25.49 -12.12 10.58
CA HIS A 133 26.11 -12.12 11.91
C HIS A 133 25.62 -13.24 12.81
N ILE A 134 24.34 -13.56 12.78
CA ILE A 134 23.68 -14.47 13.72
C ILE A 134 22.92 -15.57 12.98
N SER A 135 22.26 -15.21 11.88
CA SER A 135 21.37 -16.10 11.13
C SER A 135 22.08 -16.73 9.93
N ALA A 136 21.43 -17.71 9.31
CA ALA A 136 21.93 -18.35 8.09
C ALA A 136 21.87 -17.42 6.86
N CYS A 137 21.06 -16.36 6.92
CA CYS A 137 20.90 -15.42 5.84
C CYS A 137 20.69 -13.99 6.35
N ARG A 138 20.81 -13.03 5.45
CA ARG A 138 20.49 -11.61 5.66
C ARG A 138 19.29 -11.25 4.83
N ILE A 139 18.41 -10.42 5.39
CA ILE A 139 17.17 -10.01 4.73
C ILE A 139 17.11 -8.50 4.67
N ILE A 140 16.82 -7.98 3.48
CA ILE A 140 16.58 -6.58 3.20
C ILE A 140 15.12 -6.41 2.77
N ILE A 141 14.35 -5.65 3.53
CA ILE A 141 12.96 -5.34 3.21
C ILE A 141 12.87 -3.88 2.72
N LEU A 142 12.28 -3.68 1.54
CA LEU A 142 11.91 -2.36 1.02
C LEU A 142 10.40 -2.16 1.19
N ASN A 143 9.99 -1.26 2.08
CA ASN A 143 8.58 -1.03 2.42
C ASN A 143 8.20 0.46 2.29
N THR A 144 7.72 0.94 1.15
CA THR A 144 7.36 0.25 -0.10
C THR A 144 8.40 0.53 -1.19
N ALA A 145 8.53 -0.40 -2.14
CA ALA A 145 9.56 -0.28 -3.18
C ALA A 145 9.27 0.88 -4.16
N GLU A 146 8.03 1.29 -4.35
CA GLU A 146 7.67 2.46 -5.15
C GLU A 146 8.07 3.80 -4.52
N ASP A 147 8.41 3.82 -3.23
CA ASP A 147 8.93 5.02 -2.56
C ASP A 147 10.43 5.26 -2.87
N LEU A 148 11.11 4.30 -3.54
CA LEU A 148 12.49 4.51 -4.00
C LEU A 148 12.54 5.65 -5.03
N ASN A 149 13.38 6.65 -4.78
CA ASN A 149 13.72 7.59 -5.85
C ASN A 149 14.57 6.91 -6.94
N ILE A 150 14.63 7.51 -8.12
CA ILE A 150 15.31 6.91 -9.29
C ILE A 150 16.78 6.56 -8.98
N ASN A 151 17.48 7.42 -8.24
CA ASN A 151 18.89 7.21 -7.90
C ASN A 151 19.06 6.07 -6.90
N ALA A 152 18.18 5.97 -5.90
CA ALA A 152 18.14 4.86 -4.93
C ALA A 152 17.85 3.52 -5.64
N ALA A 153 16.84 3.51 -6.52
CA ALA A 153 16.50 2.34 -7.31
C ALA A 153 17.68 1.85 -8.17
N ASN A 154 18.35 2.77 -8.88
CA ASN A 154 19.51 2.44 -9.71
C ASN A 154 20.71 1.93 -8.89
N SER A 155 20.95 2.47 -7.68
CA SER A 155 22.04 2.00 -6.82
C SER A 155 21.83 0.59 -6.29
N LEU A 156 20.57 0.15 -6.18
CA LEU A 156 20.21 -1.20 -5.74
C LEU A 156 20.36 -2.26 -6.85
N LEU A 157 20.32 -1.87 -8.13
CA LEU A 157 20.33 -2.80 -9.26
C LEU A 157 21.52 -3.74 -9.23
N LYS A 158 22.72 -3.24 -8.90
CA LYS A 158 23.93 -4.06 -8.84
C LYS A 158 23.80 -5.20 -7.81
N SER A 159 23.28 -4.90 -6.63
CA SER A 159 23.07 -5.91 -5.57
C SER A 159 21.96 -6.90 -5.90
N LEU A 160 21.02 -6.54 -6.79
CA LEU A 160 19.99 -7.45 -7.29
C LEU A 160 20.46 -8.30 -8.47
N GLU A 161 21.45 -7.85 -9.24
CA GLU A 161 22.06 -8.58 -10.36
C GLU A 161 23.06 -9.62 -9.86
N GLU A 162 23.92 -9.21 -8.93
CA GLU A 162 24.98 -10.01 -8.33
C GLU A 162 24.79 -10.06 -6.81
N PRO A 163 23.73 -10.73 -6.34
CA PRO A 163 23.46 -10.78 -4.92
C PRO A 163 24.57 -11.53 -4.18
N PRO A 164 25.04 -11.01 -3.04
CA PRO A 164 25.92 -11.78 -2.17
C PRO A 164 25.26 -13.08 -1.74
N SER A 165 26.06 -14.11 -1.51
CA SER A 165 25.55 -15.37 -0.95
C SER A 165 24.80 -15.11 0.35
N GLU A 166 23.67 -15.80 0.55
CA GLU A 166 22.88 -15.72 1.78
C GLU A 166 22.17 -14.36 2.02
N CYS A 167 22.01 -13.54 0.97
CA CYS A 167 21.31 -12.27 1.03
C CYS A 167 19.99 -12.35 0.25
N PHE A 168 18.87 -11.94 0.89
CA PHE A 168 17.53 -11.94 0.29
C PHE A 168 16.90 -10.56 0.34
N PHE A 169 16.25 -10.18 -0.75
CA PHE A 169 15.54 -8.92 -0.87
C PHE A 169 14.03 -9.18 -0.95
N LEU A 170 13.26 -8.52 -0.09
CA LEU A 170 11.79 -8.52 -0.09
C LEU A 170 11.29 -7.12 -0.44
N LEU A 171 10.82 -6.94 -1.65
CA LEU A 171 10.28 -5.68 -2.14
C LEU A 171 8.77 -5.68 -2.00
N ILE A 172 8.22 -4.89 -1.08
CA ILE A 172 6.77 -4.74 -0.92
C ILE A 172 6.31 -3.64 -1.88
N SER A 173 5.32 -3.94 -2.73
CA SER A 173 4.76 -2.95 -3.65
C SER A 173 3.24 -2.98 -3.66
N HIS A 174 2.63 -1.79 -3.64
CA HIS A 174 1.20 -1.59 -3.79
C HIS A 174 0.82 -1.32 -5.24
N GLN A 175 1.78 -0.80 -6.03
CA GLN A 175 1.62 -0.42 -7.42
C GLN A 175 2.85 -0.87 -8.24
N ALA A 176 3.00 -2.18 -8.44
CA ALA A 176 4.16 -2.76 -9.14
C ALA A 176 4.40 -2.17 -10.54
N GLY A 177 3.38 -1.59 -11.19
CA GLY A 177 3.51 -0.88 -12.45
C GLY A 177 4.34 0.42 -12.38
N ARG A 178 4.46 1.04 -11.20
CA ARG A 178 5.27 2.25 -10.97
C ARG A 178 6.75 1.96 -10.77
N LEU A 179 7.10 0.72 -10.44
CA LEU A 179 8.50 0.32 -10.29
C LEU A 179 9.22 0.34 -11.63
N LEU A 180 10.50 0.71 -11.60
CA LEU A 180 11.36 0.63 -12.78
C LEU A 180 11.31 -0.78 -13.37
N PRO A 181 11.15 -0.92 -14.70
CA PRO A 181 11.16 -2.23 -15.36
C PRO A 181 12.41 -3.06 -15.04
N THR A 182 13.54 -2.39 -14.87
CA THR A 182 14.83 -2.98 -14.48
C THR A 182 14.83 -3.62 -13.10
N LEU A 183 14.11 -3.04 -12.12
CA LEU A 183 13.91 -3.65 -10.81
C LEU A 183 12.97 -4.87 -10.90
N ARG A 184 11.83 -4.70 -11.60
CA ARG A 184 10.83 -5.77 -11.72
C ARG A 184 11.37 -7.03 -12.38
N SER A 185 12.22 -6.87 -13.41
CA SER A 185 12.77 -8.00 -14.17
C SER A 185 13.75 -8.86 -13.36
N ARG A 186 14.28 -8.34 -12.24
CA ARG A 186 15.25 -9.03 -11.37
C ARG A 186 14.61 -9.64 -10.13
N CYS A 187 13.31 -9.45 -9.94
CA CYS A 187 12.58 -9.98 -8.79
C CYS A 187 11.64 -11.12 -9.21
N ASN A 188 11.65 -12.20 -8.44
CA ASN A 188 10.61 -13.21 -8.54
C ASN A 188 9.31 -12.64 -7.93
N ARG A 189 8.23 -12.63 -8.71
CA ARG A 189 6.99 -11.97 -8.32
C ARG A 189 6.07 -12.91 -7.56
N ILE A 190 5.58 -12.45 -6.42
CA ILE A 190 4.52 -13.09 -5.63
C ILE A 190 3.31 -12.16 -5.65
N ASP A 191 2.23 -12.60 -6.29
CA ASP A 191 1.01 -11.80 -6.44
C ASP A 191 0.05 -12.04 -5.28
N PHE A 192 -0.30 -10.95 -4.59
CA PHE A 192 -1.33 -10.91 -3.57
C PHE A 192 -2.63 -10.45 -4.20
N ARG A 193 -3.59 -11.36 -4.27
CA ARG A 193 -4.92 -11.09 -4.83
C ARG A 193 -5.94 -10.84 -3.72
N THR A 194 -6.97 -10.08 -4.05
CA THR A 194 -8.13 -9.93 -3.16
C THR A 194 -8.72 -11.31 -2.86
N PRO A 195 -8.88 -11.68 -1.59
CA PRO A 195 -9.44 -12.98 -1.21
C PRO A 195 -10.92 -13.10 -1.60
N ASP A 196 -11.42 -14.34 -1.68
CA ASP A 196 -12.83 -14.58 -1.83
C ASP A 196 -13.63 -13.92 -0.69
N LYS A 197 -14.78 -13.32 -1.03
CA LYS A 197 -15.61 -12.58 -0.08
C LYS A 197 -15.95 -13.42 1.16
N ALA A 198 -16.24 -14.71 1.00
CA ALA A 198 -16.55 -15.61 2.11
C ALA A 198 -15.36 -15.78 3.07
N LEU A 199 -14.14 -15.97 2.53
CA LEU A 199 -12.91 -16.08 3.34
C LEU A 199 -12.60 -14.76 4.06
N ALA A 200 -12.72 -13.65 3.36
CA ALA A 200 -12.51 -12.30 3.91
C ALA A 200 -13.48 -12.02 5.07
N LEU A 201 -14.78 -12.30 4.89
CA LEU A 201 -15.80 -12.09 5.91
C LEU A 201 -15.60 -13.01 7.12
N LYS A 202 -15.25 -14.29 6.91
CA LYS A 202 -14.95 -15.21 8.01
C LYS A 202 -13.82 -14.67 8.89
N TRP A 203 -12.75 -14.19 8.27
CA TRP A 203 -11.63 -13.59 8.99
C TRP A 203 -12.03 -12.28 9.67
N LEU A 204 -12.75 -11.38 8.96
CA LEU A 204 -13.18 -10.09 9.47
C LEU A 204 -14.09 -10.24 10.69
N ASN A 205 -15.05 -11.18 10.67
CA ASN A 205 -15.92 -11.49 11.79
C ASN A 205 -15.16 -12.03 13.02
N SER A 206 -14.06 -12.77 12.79
CA SER A 206 -13.20 -13.21 13.89
C SER A 206 -12.38 -12.08 14.48
N ARG A 207 -12.05 -11.06 13.67
CA ARG A 207 -11.24 -9.90 14.08
C ARG A 207 -12.08 -8.79 14.75
N LEU A 208 -13.35 -8.67 14.34
CA LEU A 208 -14.31 -7.67 14.82
C LEU A 208 -15.54 -8.36 15.45
N PRO A 209 -15.37 -9.06 16.58
CA PRO A 209 -16.48 -9.80 17.19
C PRO A 209 -17.59 -8.86 17.63
N GLY A 210 -18.85 -9.26 17.37
CA GLY A 210 -20.05 -8.51 17.77
C GLY A 210 -20.48 -7.40 16.80
N ARG A 211 -19.76 -7.16 15.68
CA ARG A 211 -20.21 -6.21 14.64
C ARG A 211 -21.10 -6.91 13.61
N SER A 212 -22.21 -6.26 13.27
CA SER A 212 -23.15 -6.74 12.24
C SER A 212 -22.91 -6.14 10.85
N ASP A 213 -22.11 -5.07 10.74
CA ASP A 213 -21.84 -4.28 9.55
C ASP A 213 -20.58 -4.73 8.77
N THR A 214 -20.04 -5.91 9.08
CA THR A 214 -18.79 -6.41 8.47
C THR A 214 -18.85 -6.61 6.95
N VAL A 215 -20.06 -6.89 6.41
CA VAL A 215 -20.29 -7.00 4.97
C VAL A 215 -20.14 -5.64 4.30
N ASP A 216 -20.78 -4.62 4.88
CA ASP A 216 -20.74 -3.25 4.36
C ASP A 216 -19.33 -2.67 4.47
N LEU A 217 -18.65 -2.90 5.60
CA LEU A 217 -17.24 -2.52 5.78
C LEU A 217 -16.32 -3.15 4.72
N LEU A 218 -16.51 -4.43 4.41
CA LEU A 218 -15.70 -5.10 3.38
C LEU A 218 -16.00 -4.57 1.99
N ASP A 219 -17.26 -4.28 1.68
CA ASP A 219 -17.67 -3.72 0.39
C ASP A 219 -17.15 -2.28 0.24
N HIS A 220 -17.22 -1.42 1.26
CA HIS A 220 -16.59 -0.09 1.29
C HIS A 220 -15.07 -0.15 1.17
N ALA A 221 -14.46 -1.19 1.74
CA ALA A 221 -13.03 -1.45 1.59
C ALA A 221 -12.64 -2.04 0.24
N ALA A 222 -13.54 -2.14 -0.74
CA ALA A 222 -13.32 -2.79 -2.04
C ALA A 222 -12.82 -4.25 -1.93
N GLY A 223 -13.30 -4.99 -0.93
CA GLY A 223 -12.90 -6.38 -0.68
C GLY A 223 -11.54 -6.55 0.00
N LEU A 224 -10.94 -5.49 0.53
CA LEU A 224 -9.62 -5.49 1.18
C LEU A 224 -9.77 -5.63 2.71
N PRO A 225 -9.51 -6.81 3.32
CA PRO A 225 -9.93 -7.06 4.71
C PRO A 225 -9.22 -6.20 5.75
N LEU A 226 -7.92 -5.92 5.60
CA LEU A 226 -7.19 -5.06 6.55
C LEU A 226 -7.64 -3.60 6.45
N ARG A 227 -8.05 -3.16 5.24
CA ARG A 227 -8.65 -1.83 5.07
C ARG A 227 -10.01 -1.76 5.76
N ALA A 228 -10.81 -2.85 5.70
CA ALA A 228 -12.07 -2.94 6.42
C ALA A 228 -11.89 -2.85 7.95
N VAL A 229 -10.83 -3.48 8.50
CA VAL A 229 -10.48 -3.33 9.93
C VAL A 229 -10.11 -1.88 10.25
N ALA A 230 -9.26 -1.24 9.45
CA ALA A 230 -8.87 0.16 9.66
C ALA A 230 -10.09 1.11 9.65
N LEU A 231 -11.04 0.89 8.74
CA LEU A 231 -12.33 1.61 8.71
C LEU A 231 -13.13 1.39 10.01
N ALA A 232 -13.16 0.15 10.50
CA ALA A 232 -13.90 -0.20 11.72
C ALA A 232 -13.31 0.41 12.99
N GLU A 233 -11.99 0.58 13.04
CA GLU A 233 -11.24 1.15 14.16
C GLU A 233 -11.25 2.69 14.18
N GLY A 234 -11.93 3.32 13.21
CA GLY A 234 -12.01 4.78 13.11
C GLY A 234 -10.67 5.43 12.76
N ASN A 235 -9.69 4.64 12.32
CA ASN A 235 -8.51 5.18 11.69
C ASN A 235 -8.98 5.95 10.45
N GLN A 236 -8.91 7.27 10.53
CA GLN A 236 -9.33 8.16 9.45
C GLN A 236 -8.52 7.84 8.21
N ILE A 237 -9.06 6.93 7.40
CA ILE A 237 -8.95 7.12 5.96
C ILE A 237 -9.57 8.49 5.76
N PRO A 238 -8.95 9.41 4.99
CA PRO A 238 -9.51 10.73 4.71
C PRO A 238 -11.00 10.51 4.46
N ASP A 239 -11.86 11.26 5.12
CA ASP A 239 -13.29 10.99 5.24
C ASP A 239 -13.88 10.74 3.84
N GLU A 240 -13.78 9.47 3.38
CA GLU A 240 -14.23 9.05 2.05
C GLU A 240 -15.70 9.44 1.88
N SER A 241 -16.47 9.37 2.98
CA SER A 241 -17.86 9.79 2.99
C SER A 241 -17.99 11.29 2.74
N ARG A 242 -17.12 12.12 3.34
CA ARG A 242 -17.09 13.56 3.11
C ARG A 242 -16.67 13.88 1.68
N ILE A 243 -15.66 13.19 1.15
CA ILE A 243 -15.19 13.38 -0.23
C ILE A 243 -16.27 12.95 -1.22
N VAL A 244 -16.88 11.78 -1.03
CA VAL A 244 -17.99 11.29 -1.86
C VAL A 244 -19.18 12.27 -1.79
N HIS A 245 -19.55 12.73 -0.59
CA HIS A 245 -20.62 13.69 -0.42
C HIS A 245 -20.32 15.01 -1.15
N THR A 246 -19.09 15.52 -1.07
CA THR A 246 -18.64 16.70 -1.80
C THR A 246 -18.73 16.49 -3.31
N MET A 247 -18.29 15.34 -3.83
CA MET A 247 -18.41 15.01 -5.26
C MET A 247 -19.87 14.96 -5.73
N LEU A 248 -20.79 14.43 -4.90
CA LEU A 248 -22.23 14.43 -5.17
C LEU A 248 -22.82 15.84 -5.16
N GLN A 249 -22.41 16.69 -4.23
CA GLN A 249 -22.86 18.09 -4.16
C GLN A 249 -22.37 18.89 -5.37
N LEU A 250 -21.14 18.68 -5.82
CA LEU A 250 -20.58 19.30 -7.02
C LEU A 250 -21.34 18.89 -8.28
N ALA A 251 -21.65 17.59 -8.44
CA ALA A 251 -22.44 17.08 -9.56
C ALA A 251 -23.83 17.73 -9.65
N ASN A 252 -24.38 18.17 -8.51
CA ASN A 252 -25.69 18.84 -8.41
C ASN A 252 -25.60 20.38 -8.23
N ARG A 253 -24.42 20.99 -8.38
CA ARG A 253 -24.14 22.43 -8.19
C ARG A 253 -24.58 23.01 -6.85
N LYS A 254 -24.54 22.22 -5.80
CA LYS A 254 -24.89 22.66 -4.45
C LYS A 254 -23.76 23.41 -3.75
N ILE A 255 -22.53 23.22 -4.22
CA ILE A 255 -21.32 23.88 -3.70
C ILE A 255 -20.44 24.38 -4.85
N ASP A 256 -19.63 25.37 -4.55
CA ASP A 256 -18.62 25.90 -5.46
C ASP A 256 -17.34 25.03 -5.43
N PRO A 257 -16.76 24.66 -6.61
CA PRO A 257 -15.58 23.80 -6.66
C PRO A 257 -14.35 24.41 -5.98
N VAL A 258 -14.14 25.73 -6.10
CA VAL A 258 -12.98 26.41 -5.52
C VAL A 258 -13.07 26.40 -3.99
N THR A 259 -14.25 26.72 -3.45
CA THR A 259 -14.48 26.64 -2.00
C THR A 259 -14.33 25.21 -1.49
N ALA A 260 -14.86 24.22 -2.22
CA ALA A 260 -14.75 22.81 -1.86
C ALA A 260 -13.27 22.34 -1.85
N ALA A 261 -12.48 22.75 -2.84
CA ALA A 261 -11.06 22.43 -2.90
C ALA A 261 -10.29 22.99 -1.70
N ALA A 262 -10.52 24.27 -1.38
CA ALA A 262 -9.88 24.94 -0.25
C ALA A 262 -10.23 24.28 1.11
N GLU A 263 -11.47 23.81 1.27
CA GLU A 263 -11.88 23.09 2.48
C GLU A 263 -11.31 21.67 2.56
N MET A 264 -11.20 20.96 1.43
CA MET A 264 -10.69 19.59 1.39
C MET A 264 -9.19 19.53 1.66
N ILE A 265 -8.40 20.47 1.10
CA ILE A 265 -6.94 20.45 1.19
C ILE A 265 -6.41 21.04 2.51
N LYS A 266 -7.25 21.67 3.31
CA LYS A 266 -6.85 22.36 4.54
C LYS A 266 -6.15 21.43 5.54
N ASP A 267 -6.67 20.21 5.69
CA ASP A 267 -6.20 19.23 6.67
C ASP A 267 -5.80 17.88 6.03
N THR A 268 -5.75 17.81 4.69
CA THR A 268 -5.56 16.56 3.96
C THR A 268 -4.63 16.80 2.76
N GLU A 269 -3.66 15.92 2.55
CA GLU A 269 -2.77 15.99 1.38
C GLU A 269 -3.55 15.66 0.09
N LEU A 270 -3.15 16.28 -1.04
CA LEU A 270 -3.82 16.09 -2.33
C LEU A 270 -3.93 14.60 -2.72
N VAL A 271 -2.88 13.80 -2.49
CA VAL A 271 -2.88 12.36 -2.80
C VAL A 271 -3.98 11.62 -2.07
N ASP A 272 -4.23 11.98 -0.81
CA ASP A 272 -5.22 11.34 0.06
C ASP A 272 -6.66 11.77 -0.28
N ILE A 273 -6.82 12.91 -0.95
CA ILE A 273 -8.11 13.36 -1.51
C ILE A 273 -8.37 12.67 -2.85
N LEU A 274 -7.38 12.61 -3.72
CA LEU A 274 -7.56 12.07 -5.07
C LEU A 274 -7.75 10.55 -5.09
N ALA A 275 -7.21 9.82 -4.12
CA ALA A 275 -7.37 8.36 -4.03
C ALA A 275 -8.85 7.94 -3.84
N PRO A 276 -9.62 8.49 -2.88
CA PRO A 276 -11.06 8.26 -2.76
C PRO A 276 -11.86 8.71 -4.00
N ILE A 277 -11.48 9.82 -4.64
CA ILE A 277 -12.12 10.27 -5.88
C ILE A 277 -11.96 9.20 -6.98
N GLN A 278 -10.77 8.62 -7.13
CA GLN A 278 -10.55 7.53 -8.10
C GLN A 278 -11.42 6.30 -7.80
N VAL A 279 -11.55 5.93 -6.52
CA VAL A 279 -12.40 4.81 -6.08
C VAL A 279 -13.87 5.11 -6.38
N PHE A 280 -14.33 6.32 -6.09
CA PHE A 280 -15.69 6.80 -6.38
C PHE A 280 -16.03 6.68 -7.87
N ILE A 281 -15.17 7.20 -8.76
CA ILE A 281 -15.34 7.11 -10.21
C ILE A 281 -15.29 5.65 -10.69
N GLY A 282 -14.37 4.86 -10.16
CA GLY A 282 -14.27 3.43 -10.46
C GLY A 282 -15.55 2.66 -10.10
N ASN A 283 -16.18 2.99 -8.96
CA ASN A 283 -17.45 2.40 -8.56
C ASN A 283 -18.61 2.81 -9.51
N ILE A 284 -18.66 4.06 -9.94
CA ILE A 284 -19.64 4.52 -10.94
C ILE A 284 -19.48 3.75 -12.25
N ILE A 285 -18.26 3.61 -12.75
CA ILE A 285 -17.96 2.86 -13.97
C ILE A 285 -18.38 1.40 -13.81
N ARG A 286 -18.01 0.74 -12.70
CA ARG A 286 -18.36 -0.65 -12.40
C ARG A 286 -19.88 -0.85 -12.37
N LEU A 287 -20.62 -0.01 -11.64
CA LEU A 287 -22.06 -0.10 -11.53
C LEU A 287 -22.76 0.14 -12.86
N LYS A 288 -22.24 1.08 -13.67
CA LYS A 288 -22.75 1.34 -15.01
C LYS A 288 -22.57 0.12 -15.95
N PHE A 289 -21.45 -0.62 -15.85
CA PHE A 289 -21.25 -1.90 -16.58
C PHE A 289 -22.24 -2.98 -16.12
N VAL A 290 -22.41 -3.13 -14.81
CA VAL A 290 -23.21 -4.21 -14.22
C VAL A 290 -24.71 -3.98 -14.40
N THR A 291 -25.19 -2.74 -14.45
CA THR A 291 -26.62 -2.44 -14.73
C THR A 291 -27.04 -2.87 -16.13
N HIS A 292 -26.11 -2.99 -17.07
CA HIS A 292 -26.36 -3.59 -18.38
C HIS A 292 -26.50 -5.12 -18.32
N THR A 293 -26.14 -5.80 -17.22
CA THR A 293 -26.10 -7.28 -17.10
C THR A 293 -27.08 -7.88 -16.07
N ASN A 294 -28.08 -7.15 -15.61
CA ASN A 294 -29.28 -7.62 -14.85
C ASN A 294 -29.07 -8.40 -13.54
N SER A 295 -28.00 -8.23 -12.77
CA SER A 295 -27.83 -9.02 -11.54
C SER A 295 -27.11 -8.30 -10.37
N VAL A 296 -27.77 -7.30 -9.74
CA VAL A 296 -27.25 -6.79 -8.45
C VAL A 296 -28.40 -6.41 -7.50
N ARG A 297 -28.32 -6.85 -6.23
CA ARG A 297 -29.06 -6.24 -5.12
C ARG A 297 -28.55 -4.80 -4.96
N LYS A 298 -29.42 -3.82 -5.18
CA LYS A 298 -29.07 -2.39 -5.14
C LYS A 298 -29.28 -1.88 -3.71
N ASN A 299 -28.22 -1.48 -3.05
CA ASN A 299 -28.29 -0.66 -1.84
C ASN A 299 -28.66 0.78 -2.22
N ASP A 300 -29.11 1.58 -1.27
CA ASP A 300 -29.52 2.97 -1.55
C ASP A 300 -28.36 3.82 -2.07
N ASP A 301 -27.13 3.57 -1.60
CA ASP A 301 -25.91 4.24 -2.10
C ASP A 301 -25.61 3.88 -3.56
N ASP A 302 -25.83 2.62 -3.97
CA ASP A 302 -25.66 2.18 -5.37
C ASP A 302 -26.65 2.91 -6.31
N ARG A 303 -27.86 3.24 -5.84
CA ARG A 303 -28.85 3.97 -6.65
C ARG A 303 -28.37 5.38 -6.99
N VAL A 304 -27.75 6.07 -6.04
CA VAL A 304 -27.20 7.43 -6.26
C VAL A 304 -26.05 7.38 -7.26
N LEU A 305 -25.15 6.40 -7.15
CA LEU A 305 -24.03 6.22 -8.07
C LEU A 305 -24.50 5.82 -9.48
N ILE A 306 -25.54 4.99 -9.58
CA ILE A 306 -26.17 4.62 -10.86
C ILE A 306 -26.80 5.83 -11.53
N ASP A 307 -27.52 6.69 -10.77
CA ASP A 307 -28.13 7.90 -11.32
C ASP A 307 -27.07 8.83 -11.92
N ILE A 308 -25.98 9.08 -11.19
CA ILE A 308 -24.85 9.86 -11.69
C ILE A 308 -24.23 9.19 -12.93
N GLY A 309 -23.99 7.88 -12.87
CA GLY A 309 -23.44 7.12 -13.99
C GLY A 309 -24.31 7.20 -15.25
N ASN A 310 -25.64 7.27 -15.12
CA ASN A 310 -26.57 7.39 -16.24
C ASN A 310 -26.52 8.76 -16.90
N ARG A 311 -26.14 9.82 -16.18
CA ARG A 311 -25.99 11.19 -16.69
C ARG A 311 -24.70 11.39 -17.51
N LEU A 312 -23.72 10.49 -17.40
CA LEU A 312 -22.40 10.57 -18.02
C LEU A 312 -22.18 9.39 -18.97
N ASN A 313 -21.38 9.56 -20.03
CA ASN A 313 -20.93 8.46 -20.85
C ASN A 313 -19.60 7.87 -20.36
N PHE A 314 -19.26 6.65 -20.82
CA PHE A 314 -18.02 5.98 -20.43
C PHE A 314 -16.77 6.78 -20.80
N LYS A 315 -16.76 7.43 -21.97
CA LYS A 315 -15.60 8.22 -22.42
C LYS A 315 -15.32 9.37 -21.46
N GLU A 316 -16.36 10.06 -21.01
CA GLU A 316 -16.23 11.15 -20.02
C GLU A 316 -15.68 10.66 -18.69
N LEU A 317 -16.22 9.54 -18.18
CA LEU A 317 -15.77 8.95 -16.92
C LEU A 317 -14.30 8.50 -16.98
N PHE A 318 -13.89 7.81 -18.05
CA PHE A 318 -12.50 7.38 -18.20
C PHE A 318 -11.55 8.57 -18.41
N THR A 319 -11.93 9.56 -19.22
CA THR A 319 -11.11 10.77 -19.39
C THR A 319 -10.92 11.51 -18.07
N TYR A 320 -11.97 11.61 -17.25
CA TYR A 320 -11.88 12.24 -15.93
C TYR A 320 -10.98 11.42 -14.99
N LEU A 321 -11.12 10.10 -14.96
CA LEU A 321 -10.28 9.20 -14.17
C LEU A 321 -8.79 9.32 -14.54
N ASP A 322 -8.49 9.44 -15.83
CA ASP A 322 -7.13 9.65 -16.32
C ASP A 322 -6.57 11.00 -15.85
N ASN A 323 -7.36 12.08 -15.91
CA ASN A 323 -6.94 13.40 -15.42
C ASN A 323 -6.63 13.37 -13.92
N VAL A 324 -7.52 12.79 -13.10
CA VAL A 324 -7.30 12.61 -11.64
C VAL A 324 -6.04 11.77 -11.37
N SER A 325 -5.78 10.76 -12.23
CA SER A 325 -4.58 9.93 -12.11
C SER A 325 -3.29 10.71 -12.41
N VAL A 326 -3.35 11.63 -13.37
CA VAL A 326 -2.22 12.55 -13.68
C VAL A 326 -2.00 13.53 -12.53
N SER A 327 -3.06 14.17 -12.02
CA SER A 327 -2.97 15.08 -10.86
C SER A 327 -2.35 14.38 -9.66
N LYS A 328 -2.74 13.13 -9.39
CA LYS A 328 -2.18 12.32 -8.31
C LYS A 328 -0.70 11.97 -8.50
N GLN A 329 -0.25 11.76 -9.74
CA GLN A 329 1.17 11.51 -10.03
C GLN A 329 2.03 12.76 -9.84
N LEU A 330 1.45 13.95 -10.04
CA LEU A 330 2.13 15.24 -9.93
C LEU A 330 2.02 15.85 -8.52
N ALA A 331 1.18 15.28 -7.65
CA ALA A 331 0.97 15.74 -6.28
C ALA A 331 2.29 15.74 -5.48
N GLY A 332 2.50 16.79 -4.69
CA GLY A 332 3.75 17.01 -3.94
C GLY A 332 4.95 17.40 -4.82
N GLY A 333 4.72 17.65 -6.12
CA GLY A 333 5.70 18.17 -7.08
C GLY A 333 5.76 19.70 -7.11
N PRO A 334 6.26 20.30 -8.21
CA PRO A 334 6.38 21.75 -8.35
C PRO A 334 5.03 22.46 -8.61
N LEU A 335 3.95 21.73 -8.85
CA LEU A 335 2.61 22.26 -9.06
C LEU A 335 1.95 22.54 -7.70
N ASP A 336 1.14 23.61 -7.64
CA ASP A 336 0.32 23.93 -6.48
C ASP A 336 -0.81 22.91 -6.35
N ASP A 337 -0.81 22.17 -5.24
CA ASP A 337 -1.78 21.10 -4.97
C ASP A 337 -3.22 21.63 -4.89
N LEU A 338 -3.42 22.87 -4.41
CA LEU A 338 -4.75 23.49 -4.37
C LEU A 338 -5.28 23.74 -5.78
N LEU A 339 -4.46 24.36 -6.66
CA LEU A 339 -4.84 24.63 -8.05
C LEU A 339 -5.11 23.33 -8.82
N ALA A 340 -4.34 22.26 -8.56
CA ALA A 340 -4.58 20.96 -9.17
C ALA A 340 -5.94 20.38 -8.75
N LEU A 341 -6.27 20.44 -7.45
CA LEU A 341 -7.57 19.98 -6.94
C LEU A 341 -8.73 20.83 -7.46
N GLU A 342 -8.58 22.16 -7.48
CA GLU A 342 -9.59 23.06 -8.06
C GLU A 342 -9.90 22.70 -9.51
N ASN A 343 -8.87 22.48 -10.32
CA ASN A 343 -9.05 22.08 -11.73
C ASN A 343 -9.81 20.75 -11.86
N ASP A 344 -9.48 19.77 -11.03
CA ASP A 344 -10.15 18.48 -11.06
C ASP A 344 -11.62 18.60 -10.63
N LEU A 345 -11.93 19.33 -9.56
CA LEU A 345 -13.31 19.54 -9.10
C LEU A 345 -14.14 20.38 -10.08
N ILE A 346 -13.57 21.40 -10.70
CA ILE A 346 -14.20 22.18 -11.78
C ILE A 346 -14.51 21.27 -12.98
N SER A 347 -13.53 20.44 -13.35
CA SER A 347 -13.69 19.48 -14.45
C SER A 347 -14.80 18.47 -14.17
N TRP A 348 -14.90 17.96 -12.94
CA TRP A 348 -16.00 17.10 -12.52
C TRP A 348 -17.35 17.78 -12.67
N GLN A 349 -17.51 19.00 -12.12
CA GLN A 349 -18.76 19.73 -12.20
C GLN A 349 -19.20 20.01 -13.65
N LYS A 350 -18.24 20.32 -14.54
CA LYS A 350 -18.50 20.56 -15.97
C LYS A 350 -19.04 19.36 -16.72
N LEU A 351 -18.76 18.11 -16.27
CA LEU A 351 -19.30 16.91 -16.94
C LEU A 351 -20.82 16.85 -16.91
N PHE A 352 -21.46 17.45 -15.92
CA PHE A 352 -22.92 17.42 -15.73
C PHE A 352 -23.66 18.61 -16.38
N HIS A 353 -22.92 19.53 -17.01
CA HIS A 353 -23.48 20.82 -17.45
C HIS A 353 -22.90 21.22 -18.81
N LYS A 354 -23.14 20.33 -19.78
CA LYS A 354 -22.94 20.62 -21.20
C LYS A 354 -24.12 21.33 -21.76
#